data_6d603ca41b52774ff66db91c1e70371e
#
_entry.id   6d603ca41b52774ff66db91c1e70371e
#
_cell.length_a   1.000
_cell.length_b   1.000
_cell.length_c   1.000
_cell.angle_alpha   90.00
_cell.angle_beta   90.00
_cell.angle_gamma   90.00
#
_symmetry.space_group_name_H-M   'P 1'
#
loop_
_entity.id
_entity.type
_entity.pdbx_description
1 polymer ?
#
loop_
_entity_poly.entity_id
_entity_poly.type
_entity_poly.pdbx_seq_one_letter_code
_entity_poly.pdbx_strand_id
1 'polypeptide(L)'
;MLLGPRVRFAPSPTGYFHVGSARSALFNWLLARQSPEGCFILRIEDTDADRNREEWVDGIISAMAWLGLDLDEGPFRQSDNHERHLAATASLVAAGYLYYCDCTSDEVAARKGDNKTPGYDGFCRTRALSQSPTTALRFATPREGVTVVPDLIRGDVEFQNTTIDDFVVAKSSGAVLYALANVADDRHDRITHVIRGEEHLPNAPKQMMLWRALNEVSGDEVPLPVYAHLPLLVNEQRKKLSKRKDPVATESYRDQGYLASAFVNYLALLGWSPRGDEEIVPLSTLIEQFRLEDVSHSPAFFDVKKLSHLNGEYLRALSSEEFVDACAPWVAPQTTSWRPTDREVPWSDADFDPELFRRVAPLVHERVATLGEVPGMVAFFFLDELVFDEAAFDKVLRGDPLGQAMLAAAAERFAETSWDAASLHAATVELGEAMGMNLRKAQAPIRCAVTGSLVGPPLFESLEHLGRERVLARLRSALTRCSA
;
A
#
# COMPACT_ATOMS: atom_id res chain seq x y z
N MET A 1 22.30 -11.98 27.61
CA MET A 1 21.24 -12.48 26.76
C MET A 1 21.17 -11.56 25.56
N LEU A 2 21.30 -12.05 24.32
CA LEU A 2 20.98 -11.28 23.14
C LEU A 2 19.45 -11.10 23.19
N LEU A 3 19.01 -9.89 23.52
CA LEU A 3 17.62 -9.49 23.37
C LEU A 3 17.27 -9.61 21.88
N GLY A 4 16.08 -10.05 21.55
CA GLY A 4 15.61 -10.13 20.18
C GLY A 4 15.68 -8.76 19.46
N PRO A 5 15.49 -8.71 18.13
CA PRO A 5 15.55 -7.45 17.40
C PRO A 5 14.44 -6.50 17.90
N ARG A 6 14.85 -5.29 18.25
CA ARG A 6 13.95 -4.22 18.65
C ARG A 6 13.95 -3.15 17.57
N VAL A 7 12.86 -3.06 16.85
CA VAL A 7 12.72 -2.26 15.63
C VAL A 7 11.55 -1.31 15.73
N ARG A 8 11.55 -0.28 14.87
CA ARG A 8 10.44 0.67 14.84
C ARG A 8 10.08 1.07 13.41
N PHE A 9 8.81 1.23 13.20
CA PHE A 9 8.29 2.02 12.09
C PHE A 9 7.98 3.44 12.62
N ALA A 10 8.56 4.46 11.99
CA ALA A 10 8.52 5.83 12.51
C ALA A 10 8.05 6.82 11.42
N PRO A 11 6.76 6.75 11.01
CA PRO A 11 6.23 7.59 9.96
C PRO A 11 5.90 9.00 10.45
N SER A 12 6.10 10.01 9.58
CA SER A 12 5.54 11.35 9.77
C SER A 12 4.14 11.42 9.16
N PRO A 13 3.09 11.88 9.89
CA PRO A 13 1.71 11.90 9.42
C PRO A 13 1.44 13.12 8.53
N THR A 14 2.07 13.16 7.36
CA THR A 14 2.04 14.29 6.41
C THR A 14 1.34 13.95 5.09
N GLY A 15 0.57 12.87 5.04
CA GLY A 15 -0.17 12.40 3.87
C GLY A 15 -0.48 10.91 3.92
N TYR A 16 -1.09 10.39 2.85
CA TYR A 16 -1.46 8.98 2.71
C TYR A 16 -0.32 8.01 3.04
N PHE A 17 -0.68 6.85 3.56
CA PHE A 17 0.28 5.79 3.83
C PHE A 17 0.82 5.19 2.53
N HIS A 18 2.04 5.59 2.19
CA HIS A 18 2.68 5.25 0.92
C HIS A 18 3.14 3.78 0.88
N VAL A 19 3.00 3.11 -0.27
CA VAL A 19 3.45 1.71 -0.46
C VAL A 19 4.93 1.49 -0.07
N GLY A 20 5.81 2.49 -0.24
CA GLY A 20 7.19 2.45 0.22
C GLY A 20 7.30 2.43 1.76
N SER A 21 6.41 3.15 2.44
CA SER A 21 6.31 3.13 3.91
C SER A 21 5.73 1.81 4.39
N ALA A 22 4.73 1.27 3.68
CA ALA A 22 4.15 -0.04 3.97
C ALA A 22 5.20 -1.15 3.86
N ARG A 23 6.06 -1.12 2.81
CA ARG A 23 7.19 -2.06 2.69
C ARG A 23 8.19 -1.90 3.85
N SER A 24 8.50 -0.65 4.23
CA SER A 24 9.41 -0.41 5.36
C SER A 24 8.84 -0.92 6.68
N ALA A 25 7.54 -0.71 6.93
CA ALA A 25 6.84 -1.27 8.08
C ALA A 25 6.88 -2.80 8.07
N LEU A 26 6.56 -3.43 6.94
CA LEU A 26 6.60 -4.89 6.77
C LEU A 26 7.99 -5.47 7.06
N PHE A 27 9.08 -4.86 6.55
CA PHE A 27 10.42 -5.40 6.75
C PHE A 27 10.89 -5.26 8.20
N ASN A 28 10.50 -4.19 8.90
CA ASN A 28 10.69 -4.09 10.36
C ASN A 28 9.89 -5.18 11.08
N TRP A 29 8.63 -5.36 10.72
CA TRP A 29 7.74 -6.35 11.33
C TRP A 29 8.26 -7.78 11.11
N LEU A 30 8.65 -8.13 9.88
CA LEU A 30 9.22 -9.45 9.55
C LEU A 30 10.44 -9.76 10.41
N LEU A 31 11.37 -8.79 10.56
CA LEU A 31 12.55 -8.97 11.40
C LEU A 31 12.17 -9.20 12.87
N ALA A 32 11.21 -8.43 13.40
CA ALA A 32 10.75 -8.60 14.78
C ALA A 32 10.10 -9.98 14.99
N ARG A 33 9.29 -10.45 14.04
CA ARG A 33 8.57 -11.74 14.16
C ARG A 33 9.45 -12.98 14.01
N GLN A 34 10.74 -12.83 13.70
CA GLN A 34 11.69 -13.96 13.66
C GLN A 34 12.15 -14.42 15.04
N SER A 35 11.92 -13.65 16.08
CA SER A 35 12.32 -13.97 17.45
C SER A 35 11.16 -13.78 18.41
N PRO A 36 10.94 -14.70 19.36
CA PRO A 36 9.95 -14.52 20.44
C PRO A 36 10.19 -13.25 21.29
N GLU A 37 11.43 -12.79 21.38
CA GLU A 37 11.82 -11.57 22.09
C GLU A 37 11.88 -10.36 21.16
N GLY A 38 11.52 -10.52 19.88
CA GLY A 38 11.45 -9.42 18.91
C GLY A 38 10.35 -8.42 19.27
N CYS A 39 10.60 -7.15 19.04
CA CYS A 39 9.66 -6.07 19.35
C CYS A 39 9.53 -5.10 18.20
N PHE A 40 8.30 -4.91 17.73
CA PHE A 40 7.94 -3.96 16.69
C PHE A 40 7.16 -2.77 17.26
N ILE A 41 7.73 -1.58 17.12
CA ILE A 41 7.23 -0.33 17.70
C ILE A 41 6.67 0.55 16.60
N LEU A 42 5.51 1.17 16.85
CA LEU A 42 5.03 2.29 16.03
C LEU A 42 5.27 3.59 16.79
N ARG A 43 6.05 4.50 16.18
CA ARG A 43 6.26 5.86 16.68
C ARG A 43 5.86 6.88 15.61
N ILE A 44 4.81 7.63 15.86
CA ILE A 44 4.35 8.72 14.97
C ILE A 44 5.26 9.93 15.17
N GLU A 45 5.99 10.33 14.12
CA GLU A 45 6.88 11.48 14.14
C GLU A 45 6.12 12.75 13.76
N ASP A 46 5.42 13.32 14.75
CA ASP A 46 4.46 14.43 14.64
C ASP A 46 5.01 15.76 15.14
N THR A 47 6.31 15.94 15.19
CA THR A 47 6.95 17.17 15.67
C THR A 47 6.78 18.39 14.73
N ASP A 48 6.33 18.19 13.48
CA ASP A 48 6.00 19.26 12.53
C ASP A 48 4.49 19.54 12.54
N ALA A 49 4.06 20.37 13.51
CA ALA A 49 2.64 20.68 13.75
C ALA A 49 1.93 21.31 12.52
N ASP A 50 2.67 22.00 11.64
CA ASP A 50 2.07 22.68 10.48
C ASP A 50 1.57 21.69 9.42
N ARG A 51 2.22 20.53 9.30
CA ARG A 51 1.93 19.53 8.27
C ARG A 51 1.22 18.28 8.78
N ASN A 52 1.16 18.10 10.10
CA ASN A 52 0.52 16.93 10.69
C ASN A 52 -1.00 17.05 10.66
N ARG A 53 -1.67 15.93 10.42
CA ARG A 53 -3.12 15.79 10.50
C ARG A 53 -3.46 14.47 11.16
N GLU A 54 -4.45 14.48 12.05
CA GLU A 54 -4.90 13.28 12.75
C GLU A 54 -5.44 12.23 11.78
N GLU A 55 -6.13 12.65 10.73
CA GLU A 55 -6.62 11.77 9.67
C GLU A 55 -5.52 10.90 9.03
N TRP A 56 -4.28 11.42 8.95
CA TRP A 56 -3.15 10.65 8.44
C TRP A 56 -2.62 9.64 9.47
N VAL A 57 -2.72 9.94 10.75
CA VAL A 57 -2.39 8.99 11.82
C VAL A 57 -3.36 7.82 11.79
N ASP A 58 -4.66 8.10 11.73
CA ASP A 58 -5.73 7.10 11.64
C ASP A 58 -5.57 6.24 10.37
N GLY A 59 -5.22 6.86 9.24
CA GLY A 59 -4.92 6.17 7.99
C GLY A 59 -3.76 5.19 8.12
N ILE A 60 -2.64 5.61 8.74
CA ILE A 60 -1.48 4.75 9.00
C ILE A 60 -1.88 3.54 9.85
N ILE A 61 -2.57 3.78 10.97
CA ILE A 61 -3.00 2.72 11.90
C ILE A 61 -3.97 1.75 11.20
N SER A 62 -4.96 2.28 10.48
CA SER A 62 -5.93 1.47 9.73
C SER A 62 -5.27 0.62 8.64
N ALA A 63 -4.32 1.18 7.90
CA ALA A 63 -3.60 0.45 6.87
C ALA A 63 -2.68 -0.63 7.44
N MET A 64 -1.98 -0.36 8.55
CA MET A 64 -1.17 -1.36 9.25
C MET A 64 -2.04 -2.50 9.79
N ALA A 65 -3.20 -2.19 10.37
CA ALA A 65 -4.16 -3.19 10.83
C ALA A 65 -4.68 -4.04 9.67
N TRP A 66 -5.00 -3.43 8.51
CA TRP A 66 -5.40 -4.16 7.31
C TRP A 66 -4.31 -5.12 6.82
N LEU A 67 -3.02 -4.68 6.84
CA LEU A 67 -1.87 -5.51 6.46
C LEU A 67 -1.54 -6.60 7.48
N GLY A 68 -2.20 -6.63 8.65
CA GLY A 68 -1.90 -7.57 9.74
C GLY A 68 -0.56 -7.31 10.43
N LEU A 69 -0.06 -6.08 10.39
CA LEU A 69 1.18 -5.67 11.04
C LEU A 69 0.88 -5.22 12.49
N ASP A 70 0.67 -6.19 13.36
CA ASP A 70 0.39 -5.99 14.77
C ASP A 70 1.60 -5.39 15.52
N LEU A 71 1.29 -4.48 16.46
CA LEU A 71 2.28 -3.77 17.25
C LEU A 71 2.55 -4.49 18.57
N ASP A 72 3.80 -4.48 19.02
CA ASP A 72 4.16 -4.89 20.39
C ASP A 72 4.11 -3.69 21.32
N GLU A 73 4.52 -2.49 20.83
CA GLU A 73 4.49 -1.26 21.62
C GLU A 73 4.01 -0.08 20.76
N GLY A 74 3.32 0.88 21.39
CA GLY A 74 2.79 2.06 20.71
C GLY A 74 1.31 1.95 20.36
N PRO A 75 0.77 2.85 19.51
CA PRO A 75 1.47 3.96 18.86
C PRO A 75 1.93 5.03 19.85
N PHE A 76 3.20 5.36 19.85
CA PHE A 76 3.74 6.49 20.58
C PHE A 76 3.73 7.75 19.71
N ARG A 77 3.57 8.93 20.32
CA ARG A 77 3.75 10.20 19.63
C ARG A 77 5.10 10.80 20.00
N GLN A 78 5.85 11.24 18.99
CA GLN A 78 7.15 11.87 19.22
C GLN A 78 7.01 13.21 19.96
N SER A 79 5.91 13.92 19.73
CA SER A 79 5.58 15.17 20.44
C SER A 79 5.45 15.00 21.95
N ASP A 80 5.03 13.80 22.44
CA ASP A 80 4.92 13.51 23.88
C ASP A 80 6.28 13.40 24.56
N ASN A 81 7.35 13.20 23.79
CA ASN A 81 8.72 13.04 24.27
C ASN A 81 9.49 14.36 24.41
N HIS A 82 8.79 15.50 24.38
CA HIS A 82 9.40 16.83 24.36
C HIS A 82 10.39 17.06 25.51
N GLU A 83 10.07 16.66 26.74
CA GLU A 83 10.97 16.80 27.91
C GLU A 83 12.27 16.00 27.72
N ARG A 84 12.20 14.80 27.17
CA ARG A 84 13.37 13.96 26.83
C ARG A 84 14.25 14.67 25.80
N HIS A 85 13.65 15.25 24.78
CA HIS A 85 14.37 15.96 23.74
C HIS A 85 15.06 17.20 24.28
N LEU A 86 14.40 17.96 25.17
CA LEU A 86 15.00 19.12 25.84
C LEU A 86 16.15 18.71 26.77
N ALA A 87 16.00 17.63 27.53
CA ALA A 87 17.06 17.12 28.41
C ALA A 87 18.30 16.67 27.60
N ALA A 88 18.10 15.95 26.48
CA ALA A 88 19.18 15.59 25.57
C ALA A 88 19.87 16.83 24.97
N THR A 89 19.09 17.83 24.58
CA THR A 89 19.63 19.09 24.06
C THR A 89 20.48 19.82 25.11
N ALA A 90 19.97 19.95 26.33
CA ALA A 90 20.67 20.64 27.44
C ALA A 90 21.98 19.94 27.80
N SER A 91 22.01 18.60 27.85
CA SER A 91 23.21 17.84 28.12
C SER A 91 24.30 18.03 27.07
N LEU A 92 23.91 18.02 25.77
CA LEU A 92 24.83 18.26 24.66
C LEU A 92 25.34 19.70 24.60
N VAL A 93 24.53 20.71 24.99
CA VAL A 93 24.98 22.10 25.14
C VAL A 93 26.00 22.19 26.26
N ALA A 94 25.72 21.62 27.44
CA ALA A 94 26.61 21.67 28.60
C ALA A 94 27.98 21.02 28.34
N ALA A 95 28.01 19.99 27.51
CA ALA A 95 29.23 19.30 27.13
C ALA A 95 29.96 19.92 25.89
N GLY A 96 29.40 20.99 25.32
CA GLY A 96 30.03 21.69 24.20
C GLY A 96 29.87 21.03 22.83
N TYR A 97 29.01 20.02 22.69
CA TYR A 97 28.67 19.41 21.39
C TYR A 97 27.74 20.30 20.56
N LEU A 98 26.95 21.14 21.24
CA LEU A 98 26.05 22.10 20.57
C LEU A 98 26.50 23.53 20.85
N TYR A 99 26.29 24.40 19.89
CA TYR A 99 26.51 25.84 20.01
C TYR A 99 25.40 26.66 19.37
N TYR A 100 25.21 27.88 19.85
CA TYR A 100 24.20 28.79 19.33
C TYR A 100 24.65 29.47 18.04
N CYS A 101 23.71 29.65 17.12
CA CYS A 101 23.93 30.27 15.81
C CYS A 101 22.77 31.23 15.51
N ASP A 102 23.11 32.46 15.19
CA ASP A 102 22.19 33.54 14.82
C ASP A 102 22.09 33.81 13.32
N CYS A 103 22.82 33.04 12.51
CA CYS A 103 22.85 33.21 11.04
C CYS A 103 21.50 32.91 10.40
N THR A 104 21.04 33.82 9.57
CA THR A 104 19.93 33.60 8.64
C THR A 104 20.36 32.73 7.46
N SER A 105 19.38 32.19 6.75
CA SER A 105 19.64 31.39 5.51
C SER A 105 20.38 32.22 4.46
N ASP A 106 20.04 33.49 4.32
CA ASP A 106 20.66 34.38 3.32
C ASP A 106 22.12 34.68 3.65
N GLU A 107 22.44 34.92 4.94
CA GLU A 107 23.82 35.12 5.41
C GLU A 107 24.68 33.85 5.19
N VAL A 108 24.10 32.66 5.43
CA VAL A 108 24.77 31.40 5.17
C VAL A 108 25.02 31.25 3.68
N ALA A 109 24.01 31.52 2.84
CA ALA A 109 24.13 31.45 1.39
C ALA A 109 25.18 32.43 0.84
N ALA A 110 25.20 33.68 1.35
CA ALA A 110 26.15 34.69 0.93
C ALA A 110 27.63 34.28 1.24
N ARG A 111 27.88 33.71 2.42
CA ARG A 111 29.22 33.22 2.79
C ARG A 111 29.65 31.97 2.02
N LYS A 112 28.69 31.13 1.68
CA LYS A 112 28.93 29.90 0.94
C LYS A 112 29.39 30.17 -0.51
N GLY A 113 28.90 31.24 -1.15
CA GLY A 113 29.14 31.55 -2.55
C GLY A 113 28.72 30.36 -3.45
N ASP A 114 29.59 29.99 -4.41
CA ASP A 114 29.34 28.87 -5.33
C ASP A 114 29.64 27.48 -4.73
N ASN A 115 30.14 27.41 -3.50
CA ASN A 115 30.42 26.15 -2.84
C ASN A 115 29.11 25.46 -2.43
N LYS A 116 28.88 24.25 -2.90
CA LYS A 116 27.68 23.48 -2.59
C LYS A 116 27.75 22.73 -1.26
N THR A 117 28.95 22.36 -0.82
CA THR A 117 29.21 21.59 0.41
C THR A 117 30.43 22.12 1.15
N PRO A 118 30.43 22.16 2.50
CA PRO A 118 29.27 21.93 3.36
C PRO A 118 28.22 23.03 3.24
N GLY A 119 26.99 22.76 3.69
CA GLY A 119 25.89 23.73 3.68
C GLY A 119 26.11 24.93 4.59
N TYR A 120 26.86 24.76 5.69
CA TYR A 120 27.19 25.79 6.67
C TYR A 120 28.70 25.76 7.01
N ASP A 121 29.31 26.94 7.07
CA ASP A 121 30.76 27.13 7.21
C ASP A 121 31.29 27.04 8.65
N GLY A 122 30.41 26.94 9.65
CA GLY A 122 30.78 26.92 11.07
C GLY A 122 31.10 28.31 11.67
N PHE A 123 30.68 29.38 11.02
CA PHE A 123 30.97 30.76 11.41
C PHE A 123 30.71 31.07 12.89
N CYS A 124 29.61 30.48 13.46
CA CYS A 124 29.25 30.79 14.85
C CYS A 124 29.95 29.90 15.89
N ARG A 125 30.75 28.91 15.52
CA ARG A 125 31.39 27.97 16.48
C ARG A 125 32.20 28.69 17.58
N THR A 126 32.90 29.73 17.22
CA THR A 126 33.82 30.46 18.14
C THR A 126 33.27 31.76 18.66
N ARG A 127 32.01 32.09 18.29
CA ARG A 127 31.41 33.40 18.69
C ARG A 127 30.85 33.42 20.12
N ALA A 128 30.81 32.26 20.79
CA ALA A 128 30.33 32.10 22.15
C ALA A 128 28.93 32.77 22.39
N LEU A 129 28.03 32.60 21.42
CA LEU A 129 26.67 33.14 21.51
C LEU A 129 25.88 32.41 22.60
N SER A 130 24.95 33.13 23.20
CA SER A 130 24.01 32.60 24.19
C SER A 130 22.63 32.38 23.55
N GLN A 131 21.76 31.67 24.26
CA GLN A 131 20.37 31.52 23.89
C GLN A 131 19.68 32.87 23.72
N SER A 132 18.96 33.02 22.60
CA SER A 132 18.12 34.19 22.33
C SER A 132 16.95 33.79 21.42
N PRO A 133 15.95 34.66 21.24
CA PRO A 133 14.84 34.40 20.33
C PRO A 133 15.25 34.17 18.85
N THR A 134 16.47 34.54 18.50
CA THR A 134 16.99 34.45 17.12
C THR A 134 18.06 33.37 16.94
N THR A 135 18.52 32.72 18.03
CA THR A 135 19.59 31.73 17.95
C THR A 135 19.04 30.30 17.88
N ALA A 136 19.43 29.55 16.83
CA ALA A 136 19.23 28.13 16.72
C ALA A 136 20.43 27.36 17.30
N LEU A 137 20.25 26.09 17.62
CA LEU A 137 21.34 25.19 18.04
C LEU A 137 21.85 24.35 16.89
N ARG A 138 23.17 24.31 16.73
CA ARG A 138 23.87 23.47 15.75
C ARG A 138 24.78 22.46 16.43
N PHE A 139 24.89 21.28 15.85
CA PHE A 139 25.86 20.27 16.25
C PHE A 139 27.24 20.62 15.66
N ALA A 140 28.28 20.55 16.49
CA ALA A 140 29.66 20.81 16.09
C ALA A 140 30.26 19.57 15.42
N THR A 141 30.03 19.39 14.13
CA THR A 141 30.50 18.25 13.34
C THR A 141 32.04 18.17 13.31
N PRO A 142 32.65 17.00 13.51
CA PRO A 142 34.10 16.84 13.30
C PRO A 142 34.52 17.32 11.91
N ARG A 143 35.62 18.06 11.83
CA ARG A 143 36.08 18.67 10.56
C ARG A 143 36.97 17.74 9.74
N GLU A 144 37.54 16.74 10.37
CA GLU A 144 38.49 15.82 9.76
C GLU A 144 37.98 14.38 9.90
N GLY A 145 38.56 13.50 9.06
CA GLY A 145 38.25 12.08 9.08
C GLY A 145 37.03 11.70 8.26
N VAL A 146 36.62 10.45 8.43
CA VAL A 146 35.53 9.80 7.70
C VAL A 146 34.57 9.19 8.70
N THR A 147 33.28 9.37 8.48
CA THR A 147 32.23 8.62 9.20
C THR A 147 31.76 7.49 8.29
N VAL A 148 32.00 6.27 8.71
CA VAL A 148 31.51 5.06 8.03
C VAL A 148 30.19 4.66 8.65
N VAL A 149 29.17 4.49 7.81
CA VAL A 149 27.86 3.92 8.16
C VAL A 149 27.85 2.48 7.70
N PRO A 150 28.00 1.50 8.60
CA PRO A 150 27.85 0.10 8.23
C PRO A 150 26.37 -0.17 7.98
N ASP A 151 26.03 -0.57 6.75
CA ASP A 151 24.67 -0.81 6.32
C ASP A 151 24.51 -2.22 5.80
N LEU A 152 23.53 -2.97 6.30
CA LEU A 152 23.33 -4.38 5.93
C LEU A 152 23.02 -4.58 4.45
N ILE A 153 22.39 -3.59 3.81
CA ILE A 153 21.97 -3.68 2.41
C ILE A 153 22.99 -3.04 1.47
N ARG A 154 23.64 -1.94 1.93
CA ARG A 154 24.50 -1.10 1.10
C ARG A 154 25.99 -1.32 1.34
N GLY A 155 26.33 -2.13 2.34
CA GLY A 155 27.70 -2.27 2.82
C GLY A 155 28.18 -1.02 3.57
N ASP A 156 29.46 -0.85 3.69
CA ASP A 156 30.07 0.30 4.36
C ASP A 156 29.97 1.55 3.49
N VAL A 157 29.18 2.53 3.92
CA VAL A 157 29.02 3.80 3.21
C VAL A 157 29.84 4.89 3.91
N GLU A 158 30.83 5.40 3.20
CA GLU A 158 31.77 6.40 3.70
C GLU A 158 31.28 7.83 3.45
N PHE A 159 31.34 8.66 4.49
CA PHE A 159 31.07 10.10 4.43
C PHE A 159 32.28 10.88 4.92
N GLN A 160 32.87 11.67 4.05
CA GLN A 160 33.92 12.62 4.45
C GLN A 160 33.33 13.66 5.39
N ASN A 161 33.84 13.79 6.61
CA ASN A 161 33.29 14.71 7.61
C ASN A 161 33.30 16.17 7.13
N THR A 162 34.25 16.53 6.26
CA THR A 162 34.33 17.85 5.60
C THR A 162 33.09 18.17 4.75
N THR A 163 32.30 17.16 4.33
CA THR A 163 31.10 17.34 3.53
C THR A 163 29.83 17.45 4.39
N ILE A 164 29.94 17.15 5.69
CA ILE A 164 28.83 17.23 6.62
C ILE A 164 28.92 18.59 7.34
N ASP A 165 27.89 19.40 7.15
CA ASP A 165 27.79 20.71 7.82
C ASP A 165 27.43 20.60 9.30
N ASP A 166 27.63 21.67 10.03
CA ASP A 166 27.09 21.82 11.37
C ASP A 166 25.55 21.99 11.26
N PHE A 167 24.87 20.88 11.31
CA PHE A 167 23.42 20.83 11.08
C PHE A 167 22.64 21.37 12.30
N VAL A 168 21.51 22.01 12.02
CA VAL A 168 20.62 22.51 13.06
C VAL A 168 19.92 21.34 13.75
N VAL A 169 19.95 21.30 15.09
CA VAL A 169 19.29 20.31 15.93
C VAL A 169 18.11 20.85 16.72
N ALA A 170 18.06 22.19 16.94
CA ALA A 170 16.88 22.84 17.51
C ALA A 170 16.71 24.24 16.91
N LYS A 171 15.46 24.66 16.70
CA LYS A 171 15.08 26.01 16.25
C LYS A 171 15.26 27.04 17.39
N SER A 172 15.25 28.33 17.04
CA SER A 172 15.26 29.41 18.01
C SER A 172 14.04 29.40 18.94
N SER A 173 12.92 28.80 18.52
CA SER A 173 11.75 28.58 19.36
C SER A 173 11.95 27.50 20.44
N GLY A 174 13.09 26.79 20.44
CA GLY A 174 13.35 25.64 21.30
C GLY A 174 12.86 24.31 20.73
N ALA A 175 12.15 24.30 19.60
CA ALA A 175 11.66 23.06 18.98
C ALA A 175 12.85 22.23 18.49
N VAL A 176 12.97 21.01 19.04
CA VAL A 176 14.01 20.05 18.66
C VAL A 176 13.66 19.44 17.30
N LEU A 177 14.66 19.35 16.42
CA LEU A 177 14.49 18.87 15.07
C LEU A 177 14.71 17.37 14.97
N TYR A 178 14.20 16.79 13.87
CA TYR A 178 14.22 15.37 13.53
C TYR A 178 15.51 14.64 13.90
N ALA A 179 16.68 15.18 13.52
CA ALA A 179 17.94 14.47 13.72
C ALA A 179 18.23 14.14 15.20
N LEU A 180 17.97 15.07 16.10
CA LEU A 180 18.19 14.87 17.54
C LEU A 180 17.01 14.17 18.20
N ALA A 181 15.77 14.55 17.89
CA ALA A 181 14.57 13.92 18.44
C ALA A 181 14.54 12.41 18.15
N ASN A 182 14.79 12.03 16.89
CA ASN A 182 14.81 10.63 16.47
C ASN A 182 15.88 9.81 17.21
N VAL A 183 17.11 10.36 17.36
CA VAL A 183 18.20 9.68 18.08
C VAL A 183 17.90 9.57 19.57
N ALA A 184 17.36 10.61 20.19
CA ALA A 184 17.01 10.58 21.63
C ALA A 184 15.95 9.51 21.92
N ASP A 185 14.95 9.40 21.03
CA ASP A 185 13.91 8.38 21.14
C ASP A 185 14.44 6.97 20.82
N ASP A 186 15.18 6.77 19.73
CA ASP A 186 15.74 5.47 19.37
C ASP A 186 16.68 4.93 20.46
N ARG A 187 17.48 5.79 21.11
CA ARG A 187 18.30 5.41 22.27
C ARG A 187 17.47 5.00 23.48
N HIS A 188 16.43 5.78 23.80
CA HIS A 188 15.53 5.48 24.92
C HIS A 188 14.82 4.16 24.70
N ASP A 189 14.27 3.97 23.51
CA ASP A 189 13.53 2.78 23.11
C ASP A 189 14.46 1.56 22.88
N ARG A 190 15.80 1.74 23.01
CA ARG A 190 16.80 0.69 22.81
C ARG A 190 16.67 0.02 21.43
N ILE A 191 16.46 0.81 20.40
CA ILE A 191 16.33 0.32 19.03
C ILE A 191 17.63 -0.35 18.58
N THR A 192 17.54 -1.59 18.13
CA THR A 192 18.67 -2.39 17.67
C THR A 192 18.93 -2.28 16.17
N HIS A 193 17.87 -2.06 15.36
CA HIS A 193 17.96 -1.95 13.92
C HIS A 193 17.14 -0.77 13.43
N VAL A 194 17.73 0.01 12.52
CA VAL A 194 17.09 1.16 11.85
C VAL A 194 16.87 0.79 10.37
N ILE A 195 15.69 0.26 10.07
CA ILE A 195 15.28 -0.14 8.73
C ILE A 195 14.37 0.95 8.16
N ARG A 196 14.77 1.57 7.02
CA ARG A 196 14.02 2.70 6.43
C ARG A 196 14.41 2.92 4.97
N GLY A 197 13.73 3.82 4.25
CA GLY A 197 14.06 4.16 2.88
C GLY A 197 15.45 4.80 2.74
N GLU A 198 16.13 4.56 1.62
CA GLU A 198 17.48 5.05 1.34
C GLU A 198 17.61 6.58 1.25
N GLU A 199 16.48 7.29 1.07
CA GLU A 199 16.45 8.75 1.13
C GLU A 199 16.90 9.30 2.49
N HIS A 200 16.88 8.48 3.53
CA HIS A 200 17.36 8.81 4.87
C HIS A 200 18.85 8.47 5.09
N LEU A 201 19.52 7.84 4.15
CA LEU A 201 20.94 7.48 4.28
C LEU A 201 21.85 8.70 4.58
N PRO A 202 21.65 9.89 3.98
CA PRO A 202 22.44 11.08 4.33
C PRO A 202 22.25 11.58 5.77
N ASN A 203 21.22 11.12 6.48
CA ASN A 203 21.00 11.45 7.89
C ASN A 203 21.78 10.51 8.82
N ALA A 204 22.10 9.31 8.39
CA ALA A 204 22.73 8.28 9.22
C ALA A 204 24.04 8.74 9.86
N PRO A 205 25.02 9.36 9.16
CA PRO A 205 26.25 9.82 9.79
C PRO A 205 25.99 10.88 10.86
N LYS A 206 25.03 11.80 10.65
CA LYS A 206 24.62 12.83 11.61
C LYS A 206 24.03 12.21 12.86
N GLN A 207 23.18 11.20 12.69
CA GLN A 207 22.55 10.47 13.79
C GLN A 207 23.56 9.63 14.57
N MET A 208 24.54 9.00 13.90
CA MET A 208 25.64 8.29 14.58
C MET A 208 26.50 9.23 15.43
N MET A 209 26.81 10.44 14.93
CA MET A 209 27.54 11.45 15.70
C MET A 209 26.76 11.88 16.94
N LEU A 210 25.47 12.16 16.80
CA LEU A 210 24.59 12.50 17.95
C LEU A 210 24.49 11.34 18.95
N TRP A 211 24.38 10.11 18.47
CA TRP A 211 24.31 8.92 19.32
C TRP A 211 25.56 8.77 20.19
N ARG A 212 26.74 8.89 19.58
CA ARG A 212 28.02 8.81 20.29
C ARG A 212 28.15 9.95 21.32
N ALA A 213 27.80 11.18 20.94
CA ALA A 213 27.80 12.32 21.85
C ALA A 213 26.84 12.11 23.02
N LEU A 214 25.65 11.58 22.79
CA LEU A 214 24.70 11.26 23.86
C LEU A 214 25.18 10.12 24.77
N ASN A 215 25.87 9.12 24.24
CA ASN A 215 26.52 8.08 25.08
C ASN A 215 27.57 8.70 25.99
N GLU A 216 28.42 9.57 25.47
CA GLU A 216 29.50 10.19 26.22
C GLU A 216 28.94 11.09 27.37
N VAL A 217 27.93 11.91 27.06
CA VAL A 217 27.37 12.84 28.07
C VAL A 217 26.50 12.14 29.13
N SER A 218 25.85 11.02 28.77
CA SER A 218 25.00 10.28 29.71
C SER A 218 25.79 9.26 30.54
N GLY A 219 26.98 8.84 30.09
CA GLY A 219 27.72 7.72 30.65
C GLY A 219 27.02 6.35 30.45
N ASP A 220 25.96 6.30 29.63
CA ASP A 220 25.22 5.09 29.29
C ASP A 220 25.58 4.66 27.85
N GLU A 221 26.39 3.61 27.75
CA GLU A 221 26.85 3.06 26.46
C GLU A 221 25.75 2.23 25.78
N VAL A 222 24.77 2.91 25.18
CA VAL A 222 23.79 2.26 24.34
C VAL A 222 24.46 1.91 23.00
N PRO A 223 24.48 0.64 22.57
CA PRO A 223 25.06 0.25 21.29
C PRO A 223 24.42 1.03 20.14
N LEU A 224 25.23 1.39 19.13
CA LEU A 224 24.69 1.94 17.88
C LEU A 224 23.77 0.90 17.22
N PRO A 225 22.63 1.32 16.67
CA PRO A 225 21.78 0.42 15.92
C PRO A 225 22.46 -0.02 14.63
N VAL A 226 22.09 -1.20 14.15
CA VAL A 226 22.43 -1.67 12.80
C VAL A 226 21.54 -0.94 11.81
N TYR A 227 22.14 -0.39 10.75
CA TYR A 227 21.42 0.31 9.69
C TYR A 227 21.08 -0.60 8.52
N ALA A 228 19.91 -0.41 7.93
CA ALA A 228 19.49 -1.05 6.69
C ALA A 228 18.64 -0.08 5.87
N HIS A 229 19.23 0.48 4.81
CA HIS A 229 18.57 1.45 3.94
C HIS A 229 17.99 0.77 2.69
N LEU A 230 16.66 0.64 2.67
CA LEU A 230 15.89 -0.01 1.62
C LEU A 230 15.96 0.79 0.32
N PRO A 231 16.09 0.11 -0.84
CA PRO A 231 16.13 0.77 -2.14
C PRO A 231 14.82 1.48 -2.47
N LEU A 232 14.89 2.49 -3.34
CA LEU A 232 13.70 3.20 -3.83
C LEU A 232 12.75 2.26 -4.55
N LEU A 233 11.45 2.53 -4.41
CA LEU A 233 10.44 1.99 -5.32
C LEU A 233 10.33 2.90 -6.54
N VAL A 234 10.35 2.28 -7.71
CA VAL A 234 10.32 2.98 -9.00
C VAL A 234 9.15 2.50 -9.85
N ASN A 235 8.68 3.37 -10.75
CA ASN A 235 7.68 3.02 -11.75
C ASN A 235 8.31 2.39 -13.00
N GLU A 236 7.50 2.09 -14.01
CA GLU A 236 7.92 1.51 -15.29
C GLU A 236 9.01 2.32 -16.00
N GLN A 237 9.02 3.64 -15.85
CA GLN A 237 10.04 4.52 -16.40
C GLN A 237 11.31 4.62 -15.52
N ARG A 238 11.45 3.76 -14.50
CA ARG A 238 12.53 3.75 -13.50
C ARG A 238 12.68 5.07 -12.73
N LYS A 239 11.58 5.83 -12.59
CA LYS A 239 11.52 7.04 -11.76
C LYS A 239 10.93 6.70 -10.40
N LYS A 240 11.40 7.39 -9.35
CA LYS A 240 10.83 7.28 -8.00
C LYS A 240 9.31 7.45 -8.08
N LEU A 241 8.57 6.55 -7.44
CA LEU A 241 7.12 6.67 -7.31
C LEU A 241 6.73 8.03 -6.71
N SER A 242 5.71 8.66 -7.27
CA SER A 242 5.26 9.97 -6.84
C SER A 242 3.76 10.00 -6.56
N LYS A 243 3.35 10.64 -5.47
CA LYS A 243 1.94 10.81 -5.04
C LYS A 243 1.03 11.43 -6.11
N ARG A 244 1.59 12.12 -7.11
CA ARG A 244 0.80 12.83 -8.14
C ARG A 244 0.54 12.01 -9.40
N LYS A 245 1.34 10.99 -9.67
CA LYS A 245 1.35 10.28 -10.96
C LYS A 245 1.12 8.78 -10.82
N ASP A 246 1.43 8.21 -9.68
CA ASP A 246 1.42 6.78 -9.45
C ASP A 246 0.41 6.43 -8.34
N PRO A 247 -0.26 5.27 -8.41
CA PRO A 247 -1.10 4.78 -7.32
C PRO A 247 -0.20 4.34 -6.17
N VAL A 248 -0.03 5.20 -5.17
CA VAL A 248 0.93 4.99 -4.08
C VAL A 248 0.30 4.87 -2.70
N ALA A 249 -0.99 5.21 -2.55
CA ALA A 249 -1.71 5.08 -1.29
C ALA A 249 -2.07 3.62 -1.04
N THR A 250 -1.62 3.07 0.08
CA THR A 250 -1.89 1.68 0.46
C THR A 250 -3.38 1.42 0.63
N GLU A 251 -4.10 2.38 1.20
CA GLU A 251 -5.54 2.32 1.43
C GLU A 251 -6.33 2.15 0.12
N SER A 252 -5.86 2.75 -0.99
CA SER A 252 -6.54 2.63 -2.27
C SER A 252 -6.52 1.20 -2.84
N TYR A 253 -5.51 0.40 -2.52
CA TYR A 253 -5.48 -1.01 -2.90
C TYR A 253 -6.48 -1.83 -2.09
N ARG A 254 -6.61 -1.56 -0.79
CA ARG A 254 -7.67 -2.14 0.03
C ARG A 254 -9.03 -1.80 -0.57
N ASP A 255 -9.27 -0.54 -0.89
CA ASP A 255 -10.55 -0.05 -1.41
C ASP A 255 -10.89 -0.64 -2.80
N GLN A 256 -9.87 -0.96 -3.60
CA GLN A 256 -10.02 -1.69 -4.87
C GLN A 256 -10.25 -3.19 -4.72
N GLY A 257 -10.12 -3.74 -3.52
CA GLY A 257 -10.39 -5.16 -3.24
C GLY A 257 -9.18 -6.07 -3.39
N TYR A 258 -7.98 -5.56 -3.19
CA TYR A 258 -6.81 -6.41 -3.00
C TYR A 258 -6.87 -7.07 -1.61
N LEU A 259 -6.51 -8.34 -1.55
CA LEU A 259 -6.37 -9.06 -0.28
C LEU A 259 -5.10 -8.62 0.45
N ALA A 260 -5.20 -8.42 1.75
CA ALA A 260 -4.05 -8.07 2.58
C ALA A 260 -2.89 -9.06 2.44
N SER A 261 -3.19 -10.36 2.44
CA SER A 261 -2.20 -11.43 2.26
C SER A 261 -1.44 -11.35 0.94
N ALA A 262 -2.15 -11.08 -0.16
CA ALA A 262 -1.54 -10.89 -1.48
C ALA A 262 -0.67 -9.64 -1.52
N PHE A 263 -1.13 -8.55 -0.91
CA PHE A 263 -0.41 -7.29 -0.87
C PHE A 263 0.85 -7.39 -0.01
N VAL A 264 0.79 -8.04 1.15
CA VAL A 264 1.95 -8.31 2.02
C VAL A 264 2.98 -9.17 1.29
N ASN A 265 2.54 -10.25 0.65
CA ASN A 265 3.45 -11.08 -0.16
C ASN A 265 4.12 -10.26 -1.26
N TYR A 266 3.36 -9.47 -2.01
CA TYR A 266 3.89 -8.64 -3.06
C TYR A 266 4.90 -7.59 -2.53
N LEU A 267 4.59 -6.91 -1.42
CA LEU A 267 5.51 -5.96 -0.78
C LEU A 267 6.83 -6.63 -0.36
N ALA A 268 6.76 -7.87 0.14
CA ALA A 268 7.96 -8.63 0.51
C ALA A 268 8.87 -8.89 -0.70
N LEU A 269 8.30 -9.16 -1.87
CA LEU A 269 9.05 -9.38 -3.11
C LEU A 269 9.69 -8.10 -3.70
N LEU A 270 9.38 -6.93 -3.16
CA LEU A 270 9.96 -5.66 -3.63
C LEU A 270 11.38 -5.43 -3.08
N GLY A 271 12.34 -6.08 -3.70
CA GLY A 271 13.75 -6.01 -3.36
C GLY A 271 14.26 -7.20 -2.54
N TRP A 272 13.41 -8.15 -2.20
CA TRP A 272 13.78 -9.42 -1.59
C TRP A 272 13.12 -10.57 -2.35
N SER A 273 13.69 -11.76 -2.28
CA SER A 273 13.13 -12.96 -2.89
C SER A 273 13.20 -14.14 -1.93
N PRO A 274 12.15 -14.96 -1.83
CA PRO A 274 12.18 -16.21 -1.07
C PRO A 274 13.14 -17.21 -1.72
N ARG A 275 13.48 -18.26 -0.99
CA ARG A 275 14.25 -19.37 -1.53
C ARG A 275 13.33 -20.22 -2.43
N GLY A 276 13.79 -20.51 -3.63
CA GLY A 276 13.01 -21.22 -4.66
C GLY A 276 12.40 -20.27 -5.68
N ASP A 277 11.61 -20.83 -6.60
CA ASP A 277 11.02 -20.09 -7.73
C ASP A 277 9.55 -19.67 -7.48
N GLU A 278 9.01 -19.99 -6.31
CA GLU A 278 7.62 -19.69 -5.97
C GLU A 278 7.48 -18.22 -5.52
N GLU A 279 6.56 -17.49 -6.13
CA GLU A 279 6.26 -16.10 -5.79
C GLU A 279 5.09 -15.99 -4.80
N ILE A 280 4.26 -17.03 -4.68
CA ILE A 280 3.17 -17.11 -3.70
C ILE A 280 3.69 -17.83 -2.47
N VAL A 281 3.94 -17.08 -1.41
CA VAL A 281 4.62 -17.57 -0.23
C VAL A 281 3.77 -17.30 1.01
N PRO A 282 3.46 -18.33 1.80
CA PRO A 282 2.75 -18.15 3.06
C PRO A 282 3.48 -17.16 4.00
N LEU A 283 2.73 -16.39 4.78
CA LEU A 283 3.30 -15.40 5.70
C LEU A 283 4.30 -16.03 6.69
N SER A 284 4.03 -17.25 7.18
CA SER A 284 4.94 -18.00 8.04
C SER A 284 6.29 -18.25 7.38
N THR A 285 6.27 -18.59 6.09
CA THR A 285 7.49 -18.81 5.29
C THR A 285 8.22 -17.49 5.03
N LEU A 286 7.49 -16.39 4.79
CA LEU A 286 8.09 -15.05 4.69
C LEU A 286 8.84 -14.70 5.98
N ILE A 287 8.24 -14.90 7.16
CA ILE A 287 8.86 -14.65 8.45
C ILE A 287 10.13 -15.52 8.64
N GLU A 288 10.03 -16.81 8.32
CA GLU A 288 11.15 -17.75 8.48
C GLU A 288 12.33 -17.42 7.56
N GLN A 289 12.06 -17.10 6.31
CA GLN A 289 13.09 -16.96 5.28
C GLN A 289 13.65 -15.53 5.15
N PHE A 290 12.91 -14.50 5.60
CA PHE A 290 13.33 -13.12 5.43
C PHE A 290 14.70 -12.87 6.08
N ARG A 291 15.61 -12.23 5.34
CA ARG A 291 16.91 -11.75 5.83
C ARG A 291 17.19 -10.38 5.25
N LEU A 292 17.57 -9.42 6.10
CA LEU A 292 17.89 -8.07 5.66
C LEU A 292 19.09 -8.04 4.71
N GLU A 293 20.04 -8.93 4.91
CA GLU A 293 21.26 -9.06 4.12
C GLU A 293 20.97 -9.54 2.70
N ASP A 294 19.84 -10.22 2.49
CA ASP A 294 19.41 -10.70 1.17
C ASP A 294 18.61 -9.64 0.38
N VAL A 295 18.34 -8.48 1.00
CA VAL A 295 17.64 -7.39 0.31
C VAL A 295 18.57 -6.74 -0.72
N SER A 296 18.12 -6.71 -1.99
CA SER A 296 18.84 -6.07 -3.08
C SER A 296 19.00 -4.57 -2.83
N HIS A 297 20.19 -4.04 -3.14
CA HIS A 297 20.43 -2.60 -3.10
C HIS A 297 19.86 -1.84 -4.33
N SER A 298 19.43 -2.57 -5.37
CA SER A 298 18.90 -1.99 -6.60
C SER A 298 17.45 -1.50 -6.42
N PRO A 299 17.05 -0.40 -7.09
CA PRO A 299 15.67 0.07 -7.06
C PRO A 299 14.69 -1.03 -7.49
N ALA A 300 13.61 -1.21 -6.72
CA ALA A 300 12.59 -2.21 -6.98
C ALA A 300 11.43 -1.63 -7.81
N PHE A 301 11.06 -2.30 -8.88
CA PHE A 301 9.94 -1.90 -9.74
C PHE A 301 8.60 -2.27 -9.10
N PHE A 302 7.76 -1.27 -8.88
CA PHE A 302 6.39 -1.48 -8.39
C PHE A 302 5.47 -1.73 -9.59
N ASP A 303 5.22 -3.01 -9.87
CA ASP A 303 4.41 -3.50 -10.99
C ASP A 303 2.99 -3.84 -10.54
N VAL A 304 2.03 -2.96 -10.86
CA VAL A 304 0.61 -3.16 -10.53
C VAL A 304 0.03 -4.38 -11.26
N LYS A 305 0.51 -4.71 -12.47
CA LYS A 305 0.01 -5.90 -13.20
C LYS A 305 0.42 -7.18 -12.49
N LYS A 306 1.68 -7.24 -12.01
CA LYS A 306 2.16 -8.36 -11.21
C LYS A 306 1.39 -8.46 -9.89
N LEU A 307 1.13 -7.35 -9.21
CA LEU A 307 0.31 -7.32 -8.00
C LEU A 307 -1.10 -7.84 -8.26
N SER A 308 -1.76 -7.40 -9.36
CA SER A 308 -3.11 -7.88 -9.73
C SER A 308 -3.11 -9.37 -10.06
N HIS A 309 -2.07 -9.87 -10.75
CA HIS A 309 -1.92 -11.30 -11.02
C HIS A 309 -1.79 -12.11 -9.72
N LEU A 310 -0.89 -11.72 -8.83
CA LEU A 310 -0.73 -12.35 -7.52
C LEU A 310 -2.04 -12.33 -6.73
N ASN A 311 -2.73 -11.19 -6.69
CA ASN A 311 -4.01 -11.09 -5.99
C ASN A 311 -5.07 -12.04 -6.56
N GLY A 312 -5.13 -12.19 -7.88
CA GLY A 312 -6.00 -13.16 -8.55
C GLY A 312 -5.70 -14.61 -8.11
N GLU A 313 -4.41 -14.97 -7.97
CA GLU A 313 -4.04 -16.31 -7.46
C GLU A 313 -4.48 -16.50 -6.00
N TYR A 314 -4.29 -15.49 -5.14
CA TYR A 314 -4.77 -15.54 -3.76
C TYR A 314 -6.29 -15.63 -3.67
N LEU A 315 -7.03 -14.92 -4.54
CA LEU A 315 -8.49 -15.04 -4.62
C LEU A 315 -8.90 -16.45 -5.01
N ARG A 316 -8.31 -17.02 -6.07
CA ARG A 316 -8.61 -18.39 -6.55
C ARG A 316 -8.29 -19.48 -5.53
N ALA A 317 -7.36 -19.21 -4.60
CA ALA A 317 -7.03 -20.14 -3.54
C ALA A 317 -8.05 -20.16 -2.38
N LEU A 318 -8.95 -19.16 -2.30
CA LEU A 318 -10.03 -19.17 -1.33
C LEU A 318 -11.05 -20.27 -1.64
N SER A 319 -11.65 -20.85 -0.62
CA SER A 319 -12.86 -21.64 -0.79
C SER A 319 -14.02 -20.76 -1.26
N SER A 320 -15.06 -21.34 -1.81
CA SER A 320 -16.25 -20.59 -2.23
C SER A 320 -16.88 -19.79 -1.08
N GLU A 321 -16.88 -20.33 0.12
CA GLU A 321 -17.43 -19.67 1.31
C GLU A 321 -16.55 -18.48 1.72
N GLU A 322 -15.24 -18.67 1.82
CA GLU A 322 -14.29 -17.58 2.12
C GLU A 322 -14.36 -16.46 1.07
N PHE A 323 -14.53 -16.81 -0.22
CA PHE A 323 -14.69 -15.81 -1.27
C PHE A 323 -15.97 -15.00 -1.11
N VAL A 324 -17.11 -15.65 -0.80
CA VAL A 324 -18.38 -14.96 -0.53
C VAL A 324 -18.23 -13.99 0.63
N ASP A 325 -17.63 -14.42 1.73
CA ASP A 325 -17.40 -13.59 2.91
C ASP A 325 -16.48 -12.42 2.60
N ALA A 326 -15.40 -12.67 1.87
CA ALA A 326 -14.48 -11.63 1.43
C ALA A 326 -15.15 -10.57 0.55
N CYS A 327 -16.15 -10.94 -0.26
CA CYS A 327 -16.89 -10.00 -1.12
C CYS A 327 -17.83 -9.06 -0.34
N ALA A 328 -18.24 -9.40 0.89
CA ALA A 328 -19.28 -8.70 1.63
C ALA A 328 -19.09 -7.16 1.70
N PRO A 329 -17.87 -6.58 1.94
CA PRO A 329 -17.68 -5.13 1.96
C PRO A 329 -18.03 -4.42 0.64
N TRP A 330 -17.97 -5.12 -0.49
CA TRP A 330 -18.24 -4.56 -1.82
C TRP A 330 -19.68 -4.75 -2.26
N VAL A 331 -20.36 -5.84 -1.86
CA VAL A 331 -21.67 -6.21 -2.40
C VAL A 331 -22.82 -5.98 -1.43
N ALA A 332 -22.65 -6.24 -0.13
CA ALA A 332 -23.74 -6.25 0.82
C ALA A 332 -24.11 -4.84 1.32
N PRO A 333 -25.40 -4.55 1.54
CA PRO A 333 -25.86 -3.24 2.01
C PRO A 333 -25.45 -2.91 3.44
N GLN A 334 -25.40 -3.90 4.32
CA GLN A 334 -25.02 -3.75 5.72
C GLN A 334 -23.97 -4.78 6.07
N THR A 335 -22.77 -4.34 6.37
CA THR A 335 -21.72 -5.24 6.80
C THR A 335 -20.72 -4.52 7.65
N THR A 336 -19.89 -5.23 8.32
CA THR A 336 -18.59 -4.93 8.92
C THR A 336 -18.27 -3.45 9.18
N SER A 337 -17.36 -3.20 10.05
CA SER A 337 -16.85 -1.86 10.42
C SER A 337 -16.17 -1.10 9.27
N TRP A 338 -15.82 -1.76 8.16
CA TRP A 338 -15.14 -1.15 7.03
C TRP A 338 -15.86 -1.37 5.70
N ARG A 339 -15.84 -0.34 4.83
CA ARG A 339 -16.30 -0.36 3.43
C ARG A 339 -15.37 0.49 2.57
N PRO A 340 -15.26 0.20 1.26
CA PRO A 340 -14.60 1.10 0.32
C PRO A 340 -15.22 2.51 0.38
N THR A 341 -14.38 3.53 0.31
CA THR A 341 -14.81 4.94 0.42
C THR A 341 -15.79 5.31 -0.70
N ASP A 342 -15.52 4.84 -1.92
CA ASP A 342 -16.28 5.14 -3.13
C ASP A 342 -17.08 3.90 -3.60
N ARG A 343 -17.64 3.13 -2.65
CA ARG A 343 -18.43 1.95 -3.01
C ARG A 343 -19.70 2.37 -3.75
N GLU A 344 -19.73 2.09 -5.02
CA GLU A 344 -20.93 2.16 -5.83
C GLU A 344 -21.38 0.76 -6.24
N VAL A 345 -22.56 0.35 -5.79
CA VAL A 345 -23.26 -0.83 -6.32
C VAL A 345 -24.45 -0.35 -7.15
N PRO A 346 -24.70 -0.97 -8.29
CA PRO A 346 -25.74 -0.50 -9.20
C PRO A 346 -27.18 -0.95 -8.78
N TRP A 347 -27.31 -1.64 -7.67
CA TRP A 347 -28.61 -2.08 -7.08
C TRP A 347 -28.91 -1.35 -5.80
N SER A 348 -30.19 -1.32 -5.42
CA SER A 348 -30.62 -0.82 -4.11
C SER A 348 -30.41 -1.88 -3.01
N ASP A 349 -30.33 -1.43 -1.76
CA ASP A 349 -30.21 -2.35 -0.62
C ASP A 349 -31.38 -3.35 -0.52
N ALA A 350 -32.56 -2.95 -1.02
CA ALA A 350 -33.75 -3.80 -1.02
C ALA A 350 -33.69 -4.90 -2.10
N ASP A 351 -32.94 -4.68 -3.16
CA ASP A 351 -32.82 -5.61 -4.30
C ASP A 351 -31.72 -6.66 -4.09
N PHE A 352 -30.86 -6.47 -3.08
CA PHE A 352 -29.78 -7.40 -2.79
C PHE A 352 -30.30 -8.64 -2.05
N ASP A 353 -30.21 -9.80 -2.70
CA ASP A 353 -30.51 -11.10 -2.11
C ASP A 353 -29.19 -11.83 -1.73
N PRO A 354 -28.85 -11.95 -0.44
CA PRO A 354 -27.63 -12.63 0.02
C PRO A 354 -27.59 -14.12 -0.38
N GLU A 355 -28.74 -14.80 -0.41
CA GLU A 355 -28.82 -16.20 -0.78
C GLU A 355 -28.59 -16.38 -2.29
N LEU A 356 -29.12 -15.48 -3.11
CA LEU A 356 -28.78 -15.45 -4.54
C LEU A 356 -27.30 -15.16 -4.74
N PHE A 357 -26.76 -14.15 -4.03
CA PHE A 357 -25.31 -13.83 -4.11
C PHE A 357 -24.45 -15.04 -3.78
N ARG A 358 -24.76 -15.77 -2.71
CA ARG A 358 -24.00 -16.98 -2.32
C ARG A 358 -23.99 -18.05 -3.43
N ARG A 359 -25.08 -18.17 -4.18
CA ARG A 359 -25.17 -19.10 -5.31
C ARG A 359 -24.42 -18.65 -6.55
N VAL A 360 -24.35 -17.34 -6.83
CA VAL A 360 -23.78 -16.80 -8.07
C VAL A 360 -22.32 -16.33 -7.93
N ALA A 361 -21.85 -16.02 -6.73
CA ALA A 361 -20.47 -15.60 -6.47
C ALA A 361 -19.43 -16.62 -7.01
N PRO A 362 -19.61 -17.95 -6.88
CA PRO A 362 -18.68 -18.92 -7.46
C PRO A 362 -18.50 -18.78 -8.98
N LEU A 363 -19.49 -18.26 -9.70
CA LEU A 363 -19.42 -18.07 -11.15
C LEU A 363 -18.40 -16.99 -11.57
N VAL A 364 -18.04 -16.09 -10.66
CA VAL A 364 -17.10 -15.00 -10.92
C VAL A 364 -15.75 -15.18 -10.21
N HIS A 365 -15.66 -16.12 -9.27
CA HIS A 365 -14.50 -16.33 -8.41
C HIS A 365 -13.19 -16.45 -9.19
N GLU A 366 -13.14 -17.27 -10.24
CA GLU A 366 -11.94 -17.46 -11.08
C GLU A 366 -11.70 -16.33 -12.10
N ARG A 367 -12.60 -15.36 -12.19
CA ARG A 367 -12.64 -14.35 -13.26
C ARG A 367 -12.23 -12.96 -12.82
N VAL A 368 -12.20 -12.72 -11.53
CA VAL A 368 -11.86 -11.42 -10.96
C VAL A 368 -10.42 -11.42 -10.46
N ALA A 369 -9.76 -10.29 -10.63
CA ALA A 369 -8.43 -10.04 -10.08
C ALA A 369 -8.49 -9.29 -8.75
N THR A 370 -9.61 -8.60 -8.47
CA THR A 370 -9.88 -7.90 -7.20
C THR A 370 -11.34 -8.07 -6.78
N LEU A 371 -11.61 -7.96 -5.47
CA LEU A 371 -12.97 -8.03 -4.94
C LEU A 371 -13.85 -6.86 -5.42
N GLY A 372 -13.23 -5.71 -5.72
CA GLY A 372 -13.93 -4.54 -6.26
C GLY A 372 -14.53 -4.74 -7.66
N GLU A 373 -14.09 -5.76 -8.40
CA GLU A 373 -14.65 -6.12 -9.72
C GLU A 373 -15.97 -6.90 -9.61
N VAL A 374 -16.20 -7.55 -8.45
CA VAL A 374 -17.35 -8.45 -8.25
C VAL A 374 -18.69 -7.75 -8.46
N PRO A 375 -18.96 -6.55 -7.89
CA PRO A 375 -20.24 -5.88 -8.11
C PRO A 375 -20.62 -5.74 -9.59
N GLY A 376 -19.68 -5.29 -10.42
CA GLY A 376 -19.91 -5.14 -11.86
C GLY A 376 -20.22 -6.46 -12.57
N MET A 377 -19.59 -7.55 -12.12
CA MET A 377 -19.78 -8.89 -12.71
C MET A 377 -21.10 -9.55 -12.35
N VAL A 378 -21.68 -9.21 -11.18
CA VAL A 378 -22.93 -9.84 -10.69
C VAL A 378 -24.14 -8.91 -10.74
N ALA A 379 -23.96 -7.63 -11.12
CA ALA A 379 -25.01 -6.60 -11.08
C ALA A 379 -26.33 -7.04 -11.71
N PHE A 380 -26.27 -7.68 -12.87
CA PHE A 380 -27.44 -8.10 -13.63
C PHE A 380 -28.34 -9.11 -12.88
N PHE A 381 -27.83 -9.77 -11.84
CA PHE A 381 -28.67 -10.64 -10.98
C PHE A 381 -29.60 -9.83 -10.07
N PHE A 382 -29.23 -8.61 -9.72
CA PHE A 382 -29.93 -7.77 -8.74
C PHE A 382 -30.67 -6.59 -9.35
N LEU A 383 -30.50 -6.33 -10.65
CA LEU A 383 -31.15 -5.22 -11.35
C LEU A 383 -32.41 -5.69 -12.07
N ASP A 384 -33.49 -4.96 -11.92
CA ASP A 384 -34.70 -5.15 -12.74
C ASP A 384 -34.50 -4.58 -14.14
N GLU A 385 -33.94 -3.38 -14.24
CA GLU A 385 -33.56 -2.74 -15.50
C GLU A 385 -32.06 -2.83 -15.72
N LEU A 386 -31.65 -3.34 -16.89
CA LEU A 386 -30.24 -3.49 -17.22
C LEU A 386 -29.65 -2.19 -17.73
N VAL A 387 -28.42 -1.93 -17.30
CA VAL A 387 -27.54 -0.94 -17.95
C VAL A 387 -26.78 -1.64 -19.07
N PHE A 388 -26.96 -1.19 -20.32
CA PHE A 388 -26.32 -1.78 -21.48
C PHE A 388 -25.00 -1.08 -21.81
N ASP A 389 -23.99 -1.88 -22.15
CA ASP A 389 -22.88 -1.41 -22.97
C ASP A 389 -23.41 -1.16 -24.39
N GLU A 390 -23.64 0.12 -24.73
CA GLU A 390 -24.25 0.50 -26.01
C GLU A 390 -23.43 0.03 -27.21
N ALA A 391 -22.09 0.10 -27.12
CA ALA A 391 -21.23 -0.37 -28.20
C ALA A 391 -21.34 -1.88 -28.41
N ALA A 392 -21.44 -2.62 -27.30
CA ALA A 392 -21.66 -4.07 -27.34
C ALA A 392 -23.05 -4.40 -27.91
N PHE A 393 -24.09 -3.67 -27.46
CA PHE A 393 -25.46 -3.85 -27.92
C PHE A 393 -25.61 -3.58 -29.44
N ASP A 394 -25.03 -2.48 -29.90
CA ASP A 394 -25.02 -2.12 -31.32
C ASP A 394 -24.34 -3.19 -32.16
N LYS A 395 -23.22 -3.70 -31.70
CA LYS A 395 -22.39 -4.69 -32.42
C LYS A 395 -23.06 -6.02 -32.61
N VAL A 396 -23.82 -6.54 -31.60
CA VAL A 396 -24.32 -7.91 -31.64
C VAL A 396 -25.83 -8.01 -31.77
N LEU A 397 -26.57 -6.87 -31.70
CA LEU A 397 -28.02 -6.79 -31.76
C LEU A 397 -28.49 -5.73 -32.77
N ARG A 398 -28.36 -4.43 -32.47
CA ARG A 398 -28.94 -3.37 -33.32
C ARG A 398 -28.37 -3.38 -34.75
N GLY A 399 -27.06 -3.58 -34.88
CA GLY A 399 -26.35 -3.65 -36.17
C GLY A 399 -26.20 -5.04 -36.77
N ASP A 400 -26.76 -6.08 -36.12
CA ASP A 400 -26.59 -7.48 -36.55
C ASP A 400 -27.96 -8.20 -36.70
N PRO A 401 -28.54 -8.22 -37.92
CA PRO A 401 -29.79 -8.95 -38.16
C PRO A 401 -29.75 -10.43 -37.79
N LEU A 402 -28.60 -11.07 -37.94
CA LEU A 402 -28.43 -12.47 -37.56
C LEU A 402 -28.45 -12.66 -36.05
N GLY A 403 -27.84 -11.71 -35.30
CA GLY A 403 -27.92 -11.67 -33.86
C GLY A 403 -29.35 -11.47 -33.35
N GLN A 404 -30.13 -10.57 -34.01
CA GLN A 404 -31.56 -10.40 -33.69
C GLN A 404 -32.37 -11.68 -33.98
N ALA A 405 -32.12 -12.33 -35.10
CA ALA A 405 -32.78 -13.62 -35.43
C ALA A 405 -32.45 -14.69 -34.40
N MET A 406 -31.17 -14.78 -33.96
CA MET A 406 -30.75 -15.72 -32.94
C MET A 406 -31.43 -15.43 -31.60
N LEU A 407 -31.54 -14.14 -31.22
CA LEU A 407 -32.22 -13.72 -29.97
C LEU A 407 -33.72 -14.08 -30.00
N ALA A 408 -34.41 -13.87 -31.13
CA ALA A 408 -35.82 -14.21 -31.30
C ALA A 408 -36.05 -15.74 -31.20
N ALA A 409 -35.22 -16.52 -31.91
CA ALA A 409 -35.29 -17.99 -31.83
C ALA A 409 -34.97 -18.51 -30.42
N ALA A 410 -34.00 -17.89 -29.71
CA ALA A 410 -33.71 -18.29 -28.33
C ALA A 410 -34.90 -17.97 -27.40
N ALA A 411 -35.60 -16.83 -27.57
CA ALA A 411 -36.75 -16.49 -26.76
C ALA A 411 -37.92 -17.49 -26.92
N GLU A 412 -38.11 -18.05 -28.12
CA GLU A 412 -39.11 -19.10 -28.38
C GLU A 412 -38.63 -20.44 -27.83
N ARG A 413 -37.43 -20.85 -28.16
CA ARG A 413 -36.90 -22.16 -27.79
C ARG A 413 -36.77 -22.34 -26.29
N PHE A 414 -36.25 -21.32 -25.55
CA PHE A 414 -36.07 -21.37 -24.11
C PHE A 414 -37.39 -21.44 -23.34
N ALA A 415 -38.51 -21.00 -23.90
CA ALA A 415 -39.82 -21.13 -23.29
C ALA A 415 -40.18 -22.60 -22.99
N GLU A 416 -39.73 -23.53 -23.88
CA GLU A 416 -40.03 -24.95 -23.84
C GLU A 416 -38.86 -25.81 -23.34
N THR A 417 -37.63 -25.23 -23.22
CA THR A 417 -36.43 -25.96 -22.83
C THR A 417 -36.44 -26.23 -21.31
N SER A 418 -35.92 -27.38 -20.86
CA SER A 418 -35.63 -27.62 -19.43
C SER A 418 -34.75 -26.53 -18.89
N TRP A 419 -35.04 -26.04 -17.64
CA TRP A 419 -34.35 -24.87 -17.10
C TRP A 419 -33.14 -25.27 -16.27
N ASP A 420 -32.11 -25.73 -16.96
CA ASP A 420 -30.79 -26.05 -16.44
C ASP A 420 -29.71 -25.63 -17.44
N ALA A 421 -28.51 -25.38 -16.98
CA ALA A 421 -27.40 -24.84 -17.78
C ALA A 421 -27.08 -25.74 -19.01
N ALA A 422 -27.11 -27.07 -18.84
CA ALA A 422 -26.80 -28.01 -19.91
C ALA A 422 -27.84 -27.98 -21.03
N SER A 423 -29.13 -27.98 -20.69
CA SER A 423 -30.24 -27.93 -21.64
C SER A 423 -30.27 -26.59 -22.40
N LEU A 424 -30.04 -25.45 -21.72
CA LEU A 424 -29.95 -24.12 -22.32
C LEU A 424 -28.74 -24.03 -23.27
N HIS A 425 -27.61 -24.60 -22.88
CA HIS A 425 -26.41 -24.68 -23.72
C HIS A 425 -26.71 -25.48 -25.00
N ALA A 426 -27.28 -26.70 -24.89
CA ALA A 426 -27.61 -27.53 -26.02
C ALA A 426 -28.56 -26.85 -26.98
N ALA A 427 -29.64 -26.24 -26.48
CA ALA A 427 -30.56 -25.47 -27.28
C ALA A 427 -29.90 -24.31 -28.04
N THR A 428 -28.94 -23.63 -27.41
CA THR A 428 -28.19 -22.54 -28.06
C THR A 428 -27.26 -23.05 -29.15
N VAL A 429 -26.63 -24.21 -28.97
CA VAL A 429 -25.80 -24.88 -29.99
C VAL A 429 -26.66 -25.25 -31.20
N GLU A 430 -27.79 -25.95 -31.00
CA GLU A 430 -28.73 -26.37 -32.08
C GLU A 430 -29.20 -25.13 -32.88
N LEU A 431 -29.62 -24.08 -32.24
CA LEU A 431 -30.04 -22.83 -32.91
C LEU A 431 -28.89 -22.20 -33.70
N GLY A 432 -27.69 -22.14 -33.09
CA GLY A 432 -26.50 -21.60 -33.74
C GLY A 432 -26.15 -22.41 -35.02
N GLU A 433 -26.12 -23.72 -34.94
CA GLU A 433 -25.83 -24.58 -36.08
C GLU A 433 -26.85 -24.43 -37.21
N ALA A 434 -28.14 -24.34 -36.88
CA ALA A 434 -29.20 -24.07 -37.84
C ALA A 434 -29.04 -22.71 -38.58
N MET A 435 -28.40 -21.74 -37.94
CA MET A 435 -28.11 -20.39 -38.50
C MET A 435 -26.68 -20.28 -39.05
N GLY A 436 -25.88 -21.32 -39.06
CA GLY A 436 -24.47 -21.28 -39.49
C GLY A 436 -23.55 -20.48 -38.54
N MET A 437 -23.90 -20.41 -37.26
CA MET A 437 -23.14 -19.71 -36.23
C MET A 437 -22.41 -20.72 -35.32
N ASN A 438 -21.17 -20.42 -34.96
CA ASN A 438 -20.53 -21.15 -33.87
C ASN A 438 -21.09 -20.69 -32.51
N LEU A 439 -20.92 -21.49 -31.47
CA LEU A 439 -21.43 -21.19 -30.12
C LEU A 439 -21.07 -19.77 -29.61
N ARG A 440 -19.82 -19.33 -29.84
CA ARG A 440 -19.39 -17.98 -29.42
C ARG A 440 -20.23 -16.86 -30.04
N LYS A 441 -20.61 -17.01 -31.34
CA LYS A 441 -21.46 -16.04 -32.01
C LYS A 441 -22.92 -16.18 -31.59
N ALA A 442 -23.41 -17.41 -31.43
CA ALA A 442 -24.79 -17.70 -31.03
C ALA A 442 -25.11 -17.18 -29.60
N GLN A 443 -24.20 -17.36 -28.66
CA GLN A 443 -24.39 -16.91 -27.27
C GLN A 443 -24.24 -15.40 -27.07
N ALA A 444 -23.52 -14.67 -27.96
CA ALA A 444 -23.23 -13.24 -27.76
C ALA A 444 -24.48 -12.35 -27.68
N PRO A 445 -25.47 -12.44 -28.57
CA PRO A 445 -26.71 -11.68 -28.48
C PRO A 445 -27.53 -12.03 -27.23
N ILE A 446 -27.58 -13.33 -26.85
CA ILE A 446 -28.27 -13.78 -25.62
C ILE A 446 -27.59 -13.18 -24.38
N ARG A 447 -26.26 -13.26 -24.32
CA ARG A 447 -25.47 -12.67 -23.20
C ARG A 447 -25.74 -11.17 -23.10
N CYS A 448 -25.60 -10.44 -24.19
CA CYS A 448 -25.82 -8.99 -24.22
C CYS A 448 -27.24 -8.64 -23.75
N ALA A 449 -28.25 -9.34 -24.24
CA ALA A 449 -29.65 -9.12 -23.88
C ALA A 449 -29.94 -9.39 -22.40
N VAL A 450 -29.27 -10.36 -21.79
CA VAL A 450 -29.58 -10.79 -20.39
C VAL A 450 -28.69 -10.11 -19.37
N THR A 451 -27.45 -9.75 -19.73
CA THR A 451 -26.48 -9.19 -18.77
C THR A 451 -26.14 -7.71 -19.04
N GLY A 452 -26.53 -7.16 -20.19
CA GLY A 452 -26.16 -5.82 -20.64
C GLY A 452 -24.74 -5.74 -21.22
N SER A 453 -23.94 -6.80 -21.23
CA SER A 453 -22.52 -6.80 -21.62
C SER A 453 -22.14 -8.06 -22.39
N LEU A 454 -21.01 -8.02 -23.12
CA LEU A 454 -20.41 -9.19 -23.75
C LEU A 454 -19.43 -9.94 -22.82
N VAL A 455 -19.04 -9.33 -21.72
CA VAL A 455 -18.13 -9.90 -20.72
C VAL A 455 -18.91 -10.16 -19.43
N GLY A 456 -18.70 -11.33 -18.83
CA GLY A 456 -19.38 -11.68 -17.58
C GLY A 456 -19.14 -13.15 -17.18
N PRO A 457 -19.85 -13.64 -16.18
CA PRO A 457 -19.77 -15.03 -15.72
C PRO A 457 -20.21 -16.03 -16.80
N PRO A 458 -20.07 -17.34 -16.57
CA PRO A 458 -20.58 -18.38 -17.47
C PRO A 458 -22.06 -18.15 -17.79
N LEU A 459 -22.40 -18.12 -19.08
CA LEU A 459 -23.74 -17.66 -19.52
C LEU A 459 -24.85 -18.59 -19.02
N PHE A 460 -24.73 -19.89 -19.29
CA PHE A 460 -25.85 -20.81 -19.09
C PHE A 460 -26.16 -21.03 -17.62
N GLU A 461 -25.13 -21.11 -16.78
CA GLU A 461 -25.26 -21.13 -15.32
C GLU A 461 -25.88 -19.83 -14.80
N SER A 462 -25.54 -18.70 -15.41
CA SER A 462 -26.16 -17.41 -15.08
C SER A 462 -27.64 -17.37 -15.45
N LEU A 463 -28.03 -17.93 -16.62
CA LEU A 463 -29.44 -18.03 -17.02
C LEU A 463 -30.24 -18.92 -16.06
N GLU A 464 -29.65 -20.04 -15.64
CA GLU A 464 -30.27 -20.96 -14.68
C GLU A 464 -30.61 -20.24 -13.36
N HIS A 465 -29.64 -19.50 -12.80
CA HIS A 465 -29.83 -18.75 -11.55
C HIS A 465 -30.77 -17.54 -11.68
N LEU A 466 -30.84 -16.90 -12.85
CA LEU A 466 -31.79 -15.80 -13.11
C LEU A 466 -33.24 -16.27 -13.17
N GLY A 467 -33.45 -17.50 -13.58
CA GLY A 467 -34.77 -18.08 -13.77
C GLY A 467 -35.44 -17.75 -15.10
N ARG A 468 -36.31 -18.66 -15.55
CA ARG A 468 -36.98 -18.62 -16.86
C ARG A 468 -37.66 -17.30 -17.15
N GLU A 469 -38.51 -16.87 -16.23
CA GLU A 469 -39.39 -15.69 -16.46
C GLU A 469 -38.54 -14.43 -16.72
N ARG A 470 -37.54 -14.20 -15.87
CA ARG A 470 -36.68 -13.02 -15.95
C ARG A 470 -35.82 -13.02 -17.22
N VAL A 471 -35.28 -14.18 -17.59
CA VAL A 471 -34.52 -14.33 -18.85
C VAL A 471 -35.40 -14.05 -20.06
N LEU A 472 -36.57 -14.70 -20.18
CA LEU A 472 -37.47 -14.49 -21.31
C LEU A 472 -37.95 -13.04 -21.43
N ALA A 473 -38.23 -12.37 -20.30
CA ALA A 473 -38.59 -10.97 -20.27
C ALA A 473 -37.46 -10.10 -20.85
N ARG A 474 -36.20 -10.35 -20.44
CA ARG A 474 -35.02 -9.61 -20.94
C ARG A 474 -34.75 -9.84 -22.42
N LEU A 475 -34.89 -11.08 -22.92
CA LEU A 475 -34.73 -11.37 -24.35
C LEU A 475 -35.73 -10.58 -25.19
N ARG A 476 -37.03 -10.55 -24.75
CA ARG A 476 -38.10 -9.80 -25.44
C ARG A 476 -37.88 -8.28 -25.35
N SER A 477 -37.47 -7.76 -24.19
CA SER A 477 -37.15 -6.34 -24.01
C SER A 477 -36.01 -5.91 -24.92
N ALA A 478 -34.96 -6.71 -25.06
CA ALA A 478 -33.82 -6.43 -25.94
C ALA A 478 -34.24 -6.42 -27.42
N LEU A 479 -35.12 -7.32 -27.85
CA LEU A 479 -35.69 -7.30 -29.22
C LEU A 479 -36.47 -6.04 -29.47
N THR A 480 -37.33 -5.59 -28.52
CA THR A 480 -38.09 -4.33 -28.65
C THR A 480 -37.13 -3.14 -28.76
N ARG A 481 -36.05 -3.12 -27.99
CA ARG A 481 -35.00 -2.10 -28.02
C ARG A 481 -34.24 -2.05 -29.37
N CYS A 482 -34.10 -3.15 -30.09
CA CYS A 482 -33.50 -3.18 -31.42
C CYS A 482 -34.37 -2.42 -32.46
N SER A 483 -35.70 -2.36 -32.23
CA SER A 483 -36.66 -1.75 -33.15
C SER A 483 -36.93 -0.27 -32.85
N ALA A 484 -36.48 0.23 -31.73
CA ALA A 484 -36.59 1.63 -31.31
C ALA A 484 -35.36 2.44 -31.74
#